data_9a876f9f3e1ade900b43d05a36c8e6ca
#
_entry.id   9a876f9f3e1ade900b43d05a36c8e6ca
#
_cell.length_a   1.000
_cell.length_b   1.000
_cell.length_c   1.000
_cell.angle_alpha   90.00
_cell.angle_beta   90.00
_cell.angle_gamma   90.00
#
_symmetry.space_group_name_H-M   'P 1'
#
loop_
_entity.id
_entity.type
_entity.pdbx_description
1 polymer ?
#
loop_
_entity_poly.entity_id
_entity_poly.type
_entity_poly.pdbx_seq_one_letter_code
_entity_poly.pdbx_strand_id
1 'polypeptide(L)'
;MRAVPVPRVGVLASILVVVLVAVLAWAATWAATDDGEDRSTAPPEAQTQPTDGDDDPSTGDGAGGGESGGGDDGGDGGGRGGNGGDGGDRGGSGNAGDGGDDEALERSVRRFRAAQRKLAQRVSKQLSQRSAPFEFRVATFNVLGDSHTGPGGNKPAFYPDASPRMNMAIGLLRANDVDVVGFQEFEASQHGMFTSRAGEYSLYPGLSLGDKSVRFNLAWRSSVFQLVEAHSISIPYAGGNRIEMPVVLLESIATKRRAWFANFHNPADTPSLGNNARWRAEAAGIEIAHLTALHEADGVPVVVTGDFNEREEIFCRFTAAGVFSAAAGGSSSGGCAPPPSMQVDWIFGSTGVAFDSYAVTGTGRASDHAMVHARATLVAVE
;
A
#
# COMPACT_ATOMS: atom_id res chain seq x y z
N MET A 1 -17.59 -6.82 -53.48
CA MET A 1 -16.16 -6.60 -53.15
C MET A 1 -16.14 -6.03 -51.71
N ARG A 2 -15.74 -6.85 -50.73
CA ARG A 2 -15.63 -6.44 -49.31
C ARG A 2 -14.19 -6.11 -49.02
N ALA A 3 -13.92 -4.90 -48.56
CA ALA A 3 -12.58 -4.46 -48.16
C ALA A 3 -12.18 -5.11 -46.82
N VAL A 4 -10.97 -5.67 -46.78
CA VAL A 4 -10.34 -6.27 -45.61
C VAL A 4 -9.66 -5.16 -44.81
N PRO A 5 -9.86 -5.05 -43.47
CA PRO A 5 -9.17 -4.03 -42.67
C PRO A 5 -7.70 -4.43 -42.42
N VAL A 6 -6.79 -3.50 -42.66
CA VAL A 6 -5.35 -3.61 -42.39
C VAL A 6 -5.10 -3.32 -40.90
N PRO A 7 -4.29 -4.10 -40.17
CA PRO A 7 -4.05 -3.89 -38.76
C PRO A 7 -3.13 -2.68 -38.48
N ARG A 8 -3.53 -1.83 -37.55
CA ARG A 8 -2.81 -0.61 -37.10
C ARG A 8 -1.72 -0.87 -36.06
N VAL A 9 -0.84 -1.85 -36.29
CA VAL A 9 0.23 -2.20 -35.34
C VAL A 9 1.51 -1.33 -35.47
N GLY A 10 1.64 -0.53 -36.56
CA GLY A 10 2.90 0.16 -36.88
C GLY A 10 3.16 1.49 -36.13
N VAL A 11 2.14 2.16 -35.59
CA VAL A 11 2.29 3.55 -35.08
C VAL A 11 2.77 3.60 -33.63
N LEU A 12 2.36 2.67 -32.79
CA LEU A 12 2.77 2.63 -31.38
C LEU A 12 4.24 2.23 -31.19
N ALA A 13 4.76 1.35 -32.03
CA ALA A 13 6.17 0.96 -31.97
C ALA A 13 7.12 2.11 -32.36
N SER A 14 6.72 2.98 -33.28
CA SER A 14 7.51 4.13 -33.72
C SER A 14 7.56 5.24 -32.67
N ILE A 15 6.50 5.45 -31.93
CA ILE A 15 6.45 6.48 -30.85
C ILE A 15 7.34 6.04 -29.67
N LEU A 16 7.35 4.75 -29.33
CA LEU A 16 8.16 4.25 -28.22
C LEU A 16 9.67 4.37 -28.50
N VAL A 17 10.10 4.18 -29.75
CA VAL A 17 11.50 4.35 -30.17
C VAL A 17 11.92 5.82 -30.13
N VAL A 18 11.06 6.75 -30.53
CA VAL A 18 11.37 8.19 -30.53
C VAL A 18 11.48 8.73 -29.10
N VAL A 19 10.62 8.29 -28.19
CA VAL A 19 10.69 8.69 -26.76
C VAL A 19 11.93 8.10 -26.09
N LEU A 20 12.32 6.86 -26.40
CA LEU A 20 13.51 6.24 -25.83
C LEU A 20 14.80 6.93 -26.30
N VAL A 21 14.86 7.38 -27.57
CA VAL A 21 16.00 8.13 -28.13
C VAL A 21 16.06 9.53 -27.52
N ALA A 22 14.94 10.19 -27.29
CA ALA A 22 14.89 11.51 -26.66
C ALA A 22 15.35 11.48 -25.18
N VAL A 23 14.97 10.45 -24.42
CA VAL A 23 15.40 10.26 -23.01
C VAL A 23 16.89 9.94 -22.92
N LEU A 24 17.44 9.15 -23.86
CA LEU A 24 18.86 8.84 -23.90
C LEU A 24 19.71 10.05 -24.35
N ALA A 25 19.20 10.91 -25.25
CA ALA A 25 19.86 12.16 -25.62
C ALA A 25 19.87 13.18 -24.49
N TRP A 26 18.78 13.24 -23.70
CA TRP A 26 18.69 14.12 -22.54
C TRP A 26 19.62 13.69 -21.39
N ALA A 27 19.74 12.39 -21.14
CA ALA A 27 20.67 11.83 -20.15
C ALA A 27 22.16 12.04 -20.54
N ALA A 28 22.48 12.03 -21.84
CA ALA A 28 23.82 12.29 -22.34
C ALA A 28 24.24 13.77 -22.25
N THR A 29 23.29 14.71 -22.41
CA THR A 29 23.52 16.14 -22.23
C THR A 29 23.67 16.52 -20.74
N TRP A 30 23.00 15.79 -19.84
CA TRP A 30 23.10 16.03 -18.39
C TRP A 30 24.47 15.59 -17.82
N ALA A 31 25.04 14.50 -18.36
CA ALA A 31 26.34 14.01 -17.94
C ALA A 31 27.53 14.87 -18.46
N ALA A 32 27.28 15.79 -19.38
CA ALA A 32 28.34 16.65 -19.97
C ALA A 32 28.41 18.08 -19.34
N THR A 33 27.52 18.40 -18.37
CA THR A 33 27.46 19.75 -17.77
C THR A 33 27.76 19.80 -16.27
N ASP A 34 28.32 18.71 -15.70
CA ASP A 34 28.69 18.67 -14.28
C ASP A 34 30.21 18.90 -14.07
N ASP A 35 30.68 20.07 -14.48
CA ASP A 35 31.97 20.60 -14.08
C ASP A 35 31.78 21.99 -13.44
N GLY A 36 31.77 21.99 -12.11
CA GLY A 36 32.26 23.05 -11.23
C GLY A 36 31.51 24.37 -11.20
N GLU A 37 30.76 24.62 -10.15
CA GLU A 37 30.92 25.86 -9.35
C GLU A 37 30.25 25.70 -7.96
N ASP A 38 31.12 25.74 -6.97
CA ASP A 38 30.89 25.88 -5.54
C ASP A 38 30.24 27.26 -5.24
N ARG A 39 29.02 27.30 -4.72
CA ARG A 39 28.48 28.48 -4.01
C ARG A 39 27.53 28.06 -2.89
N SER A 40 28.14 28.07 -1.71
CA SER A 40 27.48 28.22 -0.41
C SER A 40 26.50 29.38 -0.38
N THR A 41 25.22 29.09 -0.07
CA THR A 41 24.30 30.05 0.56
C THR A 41 23.36 29.31 1.50
N ALA A 42 23.45 29.67 2.77
CA ALA A 42 22.56 29.22 3.86
C ALA A 42 21.13 29.76 3.69
N PRO A 43 20.13 29.05 4.17
CA PRO A 43 18.74 29.54 4.18
C PRO A 43 18.49 30.50 5.35
N PRO A 44 17.55 31.45 5.23
CA PRO A 44 17.25 32.45 6.25
C PRO A 44 16.44 31.88 7.41
N GLU A 45 16.75 32.36 8.61
CA GLU A 45 16.10 32.12 9.88
C GLU A 45 14.62 32.56 9.86
N ALA A 46 13.74 31.74 10.38
CA ALA A 46 12.36 32.08 10.68
C ALA A 46 12.28 32.79 12.04
N GLN A 47 11.76 33.99 12.02
CA GLN A 47 11.47 34.82 13.19
C GLN A 47 10.28 34.22 13.98
N THR A 48 10.50 33.99 15.27
CA THR A 48 9.49 33.70 16.28
C THR A 48 8.84 34.99 16.76
N GLN A 49 7.53 35.04 16.82
CA GLN A 49 6.80 35.99 17.66
C GLN A 49 6.02 35.25 18.76
N PRO A 50 5.92 35.85 19.95
CA PRO A 50 5.39 35.21 21.16
C PRO A 50 3.91 35.47 21.34
N THR A 51 3.20 34.51 21.94
CA THR A 51 1.92 34.77 22.63
C THR A 51 1.95 34.17 24.02
N ASP A 52 1.71 35.05 24.98
CA ASP A 52 1.42 34.87 26.36
C ASP A 52 0.31 33.84 26.60
N GLY A 53 0.44 33.03 27.61
CA GLY A 53 0.16 33.18 29.02
C GLY A 53 -0.92 32.23 29.47
N ASP A 54 -0.69 31.50 30.46
CA ASP A 54 -1.31 31.31 31.77
C ASP A 54 -1.41 29.87 32.27
N ASP A 55 -0.63 29.65 33.32
CA ASP A 55 -0.87 29.02 34.63
C ASP A 55 -1.35 27.55 34.75
N ASP A 56 -0.51 26.64 35.13
CA ASP A 56 -0.02 26.02 36.42
C ASP A 56 -1.12 25.53 37.41
N PRO A 57 -0.86 24.69 38.37
CA PRO A 57 0.22 23.72 38.69
C PRO A 57 -0.26 22.36 39.26
N SER A 58 0.60 21.35 39.34
CA SER A 58 0.99 20.64 40.60
C SER A 58 1.72 19.33 40.34
N THR A 59 2.95 19.29 40.68
CA THR A 59 3.67 18.56 41.79
C THR A 59 3.58 17.03 41.79
N GLY A 60 4.77 16.41 41.81
CA GLY A 60 4.96 15.08 42.36
C GLY A 60 6.29 14.42 41.98
N ASP A 61 7.23 14.58 42.84
CA ASP A 61 8.61 14.05 42.94
C ASP A 61 8.76 12.54 42.72
N GLY A 62 10.00 12.17 42.33
CA GLY A 62 10.46 10.81 42.51
C GLY A 62 11.80 10.49 41.79
N ALA A 63 12.87 10.69 42.51
CA ALA A 63 14.28 10.51 42.13
C ALA A 63 14.75 9.05 42.07
N GLY A 64 15.93 8.86 41.43
CA GLY A 64 16.84 7.73 41.57
C GLY A 64 17.26 7.18 40.23
N GLY A 65 18.50 7.22 39.74
CA GLY A 65 19.82 7.12 40.35
C GLY A 65 20.51 5.86 39.87
N GLY A 66 21.74 5.99 39.34
CA GLY A 66 22.70 4.88 39.11
C GLY A 66 23.11 4.71 37.65
N GLU A 67 24.22 5.29 37.12
CA GLU A 67 25.64 4.86 37.16
C GLU A 67 25.84 3.40 36.67
N SER A 68 26.73 3.00 35.81
CA SER A 68 28.08 3.38 35.37
C SER A 68 28.68 2.20 34.56
N GLY A 69 29.72 2.51 33.79
CA GLY A 69 30.74 1.55 33.33
C GLY A 69 30.60 1.14 31.86
N GLY A 70 31.52 1.36 30.95
CA GLY A 70 32.99 1.46 31.03
C GLY A 70 33.62 0.27 30.34
N GLY A 71 34.55 0.48 29.42
CA GLY A 71 35.43 -0.54 28.86
C GLY A 71 35.54 -0.46 27.33
N ASP A 72 36.43 0.13 26.88
CA ASP A 72 37.76 0.16 26.20
C ASP A 72 38.19 -1.14 25.53
N ASP A 73 39.03 -0.89 24.52
CA ASP A 73 40.09 -1.65 23.86
C ASP A 73 39.75 -2.11 22.44
N GLY A 74 40.50 -1.74 21.37
CA GLY A 74 41.91 -1.54 21.22
C GLY A 74 42.47 -2.56 20.22
N GLY A 75 43.29 -2.07 19.27
CA GLY A 75 44.10 -2.93 18.43
C GLY A 75 43.87 -2.73 16.92
N ASP A 76 44.56 -1.99 16.20
CA ASP A 76 45.98 -1.83 15.79
C ASP A 76 46.52 -2.97 14.91
N GLY A 77 47.18 -2.56 13.82
CA GLY A 77 48.01 -3.39 12.95
C GLY A 77 47.72 -3.21 11.47
N GLY A 78 48.42 -2.48 10.66
CA GLY A 78 49.85 -2.25 10.50
C GLY A 78 50.42 -3.15 9.37
N GLY A 79 50.96 -2.50 8.31
CA GLY A 79 51.82 -3.24 7.38
C GLY A 79 51.75 -2.67 5.95
N ARG A 80 52.53 -1.89 5.60
CA ARG A 80 53.76 -1.52 4.88
C ARG A 80 54.27 -2.52 3.85
N GLY A 81 54.67 -1.95 2.71
CA GLY A 81 55.68 -2.42 1.78
C GLY A 81 55.24 -2.24 0.33
N GLY A 82 55.82 -1.50 -0.52
CA GLY A 82 57.18 -0.98 -0.66
C GLY A 82 57.81 -1.50 -1.96
N ASN A 83 58.30 -0.53 -2.75
CA ASN A 83 59.32 -0.68 -3.80
C ASN A 83 58.87 -1.20 -5.18
N GLY A 84 59.18 -0.56 -6.33
CA GLY A 84 60.36 0.19 -6.75
C GLY A 84 61.04 -0.53 -7.90
N GLY A 85 61.35 0.15 -8.97
CA GLY A 85 62.20 -0.35 -10.06
C GLY A 85 61.58 -0.07 -11.43
N ASP A 86 61.91 0.93 -12.08
CA ASP A 86 63.05 1.40 -12.82
C ASP A 86 63.24 0.72 -14.18
N GLY A 87 63.20 1.53 -15.22
CA GLY A 87 64.13 1.56 -16.35
C GLY A 87 63.88 0.60 -17.52
N GLY A 88 63.64 1.20 -18.68
CA GLY A 88 63.87 0.48 -19.91
C GLY A 88 63.24 1.10 -21.17
N ASP A 89 63.80 2.19 -21.58
CA ASP A 89 63.68 2.77 -22.93
C ASP A 89 64.18 1.79 -23.99
N ARG A 90 63.35 1.40 -24.94
CA ARG A 90 63.80 0.96 -26.27
C ARG A 90 62.74 1.27 -27.31
N GLY A 91 63.04 2.24 -28.16
CA GLY A 91 62.32 2.54 -29.34
C GLY A 91 62.20 1.31 -30.27
N GLY A 92 61.03 1.16 -30.77
CA GLY A 92 60.66 0.23 -31.82
C GLY A 92 59.58 0.84 -32.66
N SER A 93 59.98 1.57 -33.70
CA SER A 93 59.10 1.97 -34.80
C SER A 93 58.64 0.68 -35.51
N GLY A 94 57.40 0.33 -35.25
CA GLY A 94 56.69 -0.75 -35.92
C GLY A 94 55.35 -0.21 -36.35
N ASN A 95 55.24 0.08 -37.61
CA ASN A 95 54.00 0.32 -38.36
C ASN A 95 53.18 -0.97 -38.28
N ALA A 96 52.25 -1.04 -37.32
CA ALA A 96 51.33 -2.16 -37.18
C ALA A 96 49.90 -1.63 -37.30
N GLY A 97 49.41 -1.76 -38.49
CA GLY A 97 48.11 -2.27 -38.93
C GLY A 97 46.88 -1.73 -38.23
N ASP A 98 46.20 -0.93 -38.97
CA ASP A 98 44.78 -0.50 -38.98
C ASP A 98 43.71 -1.60 -38.72
N GLY A 99 44.06 -2.81 -38.34
CA GLY A 99 43.18 -3.92 -38.07
C GLY A 99 42.76 -4.11 -36.58
N GLY A 100 43.47 -3.47 -35.65
CA GLY A 100 43.23 -3.64 -34.19
C GLY A 100 42.02 -2.85 -33.70
N ASP A 101 41.80 -1.69 -34.26
CA ASP A 101 40.72 -0.79 -33.88
C ASP A 101 39.37 -1.27 -34.37
N ASP A 102 39.32 -1.84 -35.58
CA ASP A 102 38.08 -2.44 -36.13
C ASP A 102 37.62 -3.66 -35.32
N GLU A 103 38.50 -4.55 -34.90
CA GLU A 103 38.15 -5.67 -34.02
C GLU A 103 37.72 -5.23 -32.65
N ALA A 104 38.32 -4.17 -32.09
CA ALA A 104 37.91 -3.58 -30.80
C ALA A 104 36.52 -2.96 -30.90
N LEU A 105 36.25 -2.25 -31.99
CA LEU A 105 34.94 -1.65 -32.27
C LEU A 105 33.87 -2.73 -32.46
N GLU A 106 34.15 -3.78 -33.25
CA GLU A 106 33.19 -4.89 -33.40
C GLU A 106 32.92 -5.64 -32.09
N ARG A 107 33.93 -5.85 -31.23
CA ARG A 107 33.72 -6.42 -29.90
C ARG A 107 32.85 -5.51 -29.02
N SER A 108 33.04 -4.21 -29.09
CA SER A 108 32.24 -3.22 -28.41
C SER A 108 30.78 -3.22 -28.89
N VAL A 109 30.55 -3.22 -30.20
CA VAL A 109 29.22 -3.30 -30.80
C VAL A 109 28.51 -4.63 -30.44
N ARG A 110 29.24 -5.75 -30.45
CA ARG A 110 28.67 -7.03 -30.00
C ARG A 110 28.25 -7.01 -28.51
N ARG A 111 29.09 -6.44 -27.63
CA ARG A 111 28.76 -6.27 -26.22
C ARG A 111 27.54 -5.37 -26.00
N PHE A 112 27.48 -4.24 -26.72
CA PHE A 112 26.35 -3.31 -26.66
C PHE A 112 25.04 -3.98 -27.12
N ARG A 113 25.05 -4.68 -28.26
CA ARG A 113 23.88 -5.43 -28.76
C ARG A 113 23.44 -6.53 -27.79
N ALA A 114 24.38 -7.23 -27.16
CA ALA A 114 24.07 -8.24 -26.14
C ALA A 114 23.45 -7.60 -24.88
N ALA A 115 23.93 -6.45 -24.43
CA ALA A 115 23.36 -5.69 -23.32
C ALA A 115 21.93 -5.21 -23.63
N GLN A 116 21.72 -4.66 -24.84
CA GLN A 116 20.38 -4.25 -25.28
C GLN A 116 19.39 -5.42 -25.32
N ARG A 117 19.80 -6.58 -25.83
CA ARG A 117 18.96 -7.80 -25.85
C ARG A 117 18.58 -8.23 -24.41
N LYS A 118 19.55 -8.24 -23.48
CA LYS A 118 19.29 -8.56 -22.08
C LYS A 118 18.32 -7.56 -21.43
N LEU A 119 18.48 -6.27 -21.71
CA LEU A 119 17.56 -5.23 -21.22
C LEU A 119 16.15 -5.44 -21.80
N ALA A 120 16.03 -5.63 -23.11
CA ALA A 120 14.74 -5.88 -23.76
C ALA A 120 14.04 -7.12 -23.18
N GLN A 121 14.77 -8.21 -22.94
CA GLN A 121 14.23 -9.42 -22.29
C GLN A 121 13.77 -9.15 -20.85
N ARG A 122 14.53 -8.37 -20.08
CA ARG A 122 14.13 -7.97 -18.72
C ARG A 122 12.85 -7.14 -18.74
N VAL A 123 12.79 -6.12 -19.60
CA VAL A 123 11.60 -5.26 -19.76
C VAL A 123 10.40 -6.09 -20.21
N SER A 124 10.55 -6.94 -21.21
CA SER A 124 9.47 -7.83 -21.67
C SER A 124 8.96 -8.75 -20.55
N LYS A 125 9.89 -9.35 -19.77
CA LYS A 125 9.52 -10.18 -18.62
C LYS A 125 8.77 -9.38 -17.55
N GLN A 126 9.23 -8.16 -17.23
CA GLN A 126 8.55 -7.29 -16.26
C GLN A 126 7.15 -6.88 -16.73
N LEU A 127 7.00 -6.53 -18.01
CA LEU A 127 5.71 -6.18 -18.60
C LEU A 127 4.75 -7.38 -18.54
N SER A 128 5.20 -8.58 -18.92
CA SER A 128 4.35 -9.77 -18.84
C SER A 128 3.96 -10.15 -17.41
N GLN A 129 4.84 -9.95 -16.42
CA GLN A 129 4.50 -10.16 -15.01
C GLN A 129 3.46 -9.16 -14.52
N ARG A 130 3.59 -7.87 -14.92
CA ARG A 130 2.64 -6.82 -14.54
C ARG A 130 1.28 -6.96 -15.23
N SER A 131 1.20 -7.61 -16.38
CA SER A 131 -0.06 -7.84 -17.08
C SER A 131 -0.74 -9.17 -16.70
N ALA A 132 -0.02 -10.12 -16.08
CA ALA A 132 -0.58 -11.39 -15.65
C ALA A 132 -1.65 -11.23 -14.57
N PRO A 133 -2.69 -12.09 -14.52
CA PRO A 133 -3.62 -12.12 -13.41
C PRO A 133 -2.87 -12.36 -12.09
N PHE A 134 -3.38 -11.77 -11.01
CA PHE A 134 -2.82 -11.97 -9.68
C PHE A 134 -3.95 -12.17 -8.67
N GLU A 135 -3.93 -13.31 -8.00
CA GLU A 135 -4.93 -13.71 -7.02
C GLU A 135 -4.43 -13.50 -5.60
N PHE A 136 -5.32 -13.08 -4.70
CA PHE A 136 -5.10 -12.95 -3.27
C PHE A 136 -6.43 -13.05 -2.51
N ARG A 137 -6.35 -13.30 -1.20
CA ARG A 137 -7.53 -13.33 -0.34
C ARG A 137 -7.65 -12.02 0.45
N VAL A 138 -8.83 -11.41 0.38
CA VAL A 138 -9.16 -10.18 1.08
C VAL A 138 -10.28 -10.41 2.07
N ALA A 139 -10.21 -9.76 3.24
CA ALA A 139 -11.25 -9.79 4.26
C ALA A 139 -11.58 -8.40 4.79
N THR A 140 -12.80 -8.23 5.29
CA THR A 140 -13.18 -7.16 6.21
C THR A 140 -13.58 -7.80 7.53
N PHE A 141 -13.13 -7.24 8.65
CA PHE A 141 -13.35 -7.82 9.95
C PHE A 141 -13.44 -6.75 11.07
N ASN A 142 -14.65 -6.42 11.47
CA ASN A 142 -14.87 -5.72 12.72
C ASN A 142 -14.55 -6.69 13.87
N VAL A 143 -13.52 -6.38 14.66
CA VAL A 143 -12.98 -7.29 15.68
C VAL A 143 -13.54 -7.03 17.07
N LEU A 144 -14.57 -6.21 17.19
CA LEU A 144 -15.17 -5.78 18.45
C LEU A 144 -14.14 -5.14 19.40
N GLY A 145 -14.18 -3.83 19.57
CA GLY A 145 -13.22 -3.07 20.37
C GLY A 145 -13.00 -3.64 21.78
N ASP A 146 -11.81 -3.48 22.31
CA ASP A 146 -11.46 -3.90 23.68
C ASP A 146 -12.35 -3.21 24.71
N SER A 147 -12.63 -1.93 24.50
CA SER A 147 -13.51 -1.14 25.36
C SER A 147 -14.93 -1.70 25.50
N HIS A 148 -15.40 -2.51 24.57
CA HIS A 148 -16.72 -3.14 24.64
C HIS A 148 -16.79 -4.30 25.65
N THR A 149 -15.67 -4.96 25.92
CA THR A 149 -15.61 -6.14 26.79
C THR A 149 -14.78 -5.94 28.05
N GLY A 150 -14.03 -4.83 28.13
CA GLY A 150 -13.30 -4.41 29.31
C GLY A 150 -14.20 -3.88 30.44
N PRO A 151 -13.63 -3.42 31.55
CA PRO A 151 -14.38 -2.83 32.66
C PRO A 151 -15.26 -1.65 32.19
N GLY A 152 -16.55 -1.73 32.45
CA GLY A 152 -17.55 -0.73 32.01
C GLY A 152 -18.02 -0.91 30.57
N GLY A 153 -17.59 -1.96 29.87
CA GLY A 153 -18.04 -2.29 28.52
C GLY A 153 -19.51 -2.63 28.43
N ASN A 154 -20.09 -2.50 27.25
CA ASN A 154 -21.52 -2.68 26.97
C ASN A 154 -21.89 -4.04 26.37
N LYS A 155 -20.92 -4.93 26.15
CA LYS A 155 -21.16 -6.27 25.63
C LYS A 155 -21.36 -7.30 26.76
N PRO A 156 -22.25 -8.25 26.60
CA PRO A 156 -22.51 -9.27 27.62
C PRO A 156 -21.27 -10.14 27.83
N ALA A 157 -21.20 -10.81 29.00
CA ALA A 157 -20.11 -11.73 29.37
C ALA A 157 -19.90 -12.92 28.39
N PHE A 158 -20.73 -13.03 27.35
CA PHE A 158 -20.53 -14.00 26.27
C PHE A 158 -19.22 -13.77 25.53
N TYR A 159 -18.80 -12.52 25.32
CA TYR A 159 -17.54 -12.19 24.68
C TYR A 159 -16.44 -12.10 25.73
N PRO A 160 -15.35 -12.88 25.61
CA PRO A 160 -14.20 -12.76 26.50
C PRO A 160 -13.44 -11.45 26.25
N ASP A 161 -12.47 -11.16 27.11
CA ASP A 161 -11.57 -10.02 26.95
C ASP A 161 -10.90 -9.99 25.57
N ALA A 162 -10.37 -8.84 25.17
CA ALA A 162 -9.77 -8.66 23.84
C ALA A 162 -8.62 -9.63 23.55
N SER A 163 -7.84 -10.07 24.54
CA SER A 163 -6.67 -10.92 24.31
C SER A 163 -7.04 -12.31 23.75
N PRO A 164 -7.95 -13.11 24.34
CA PRO A 164 -8.41 -14.34 23.70
C PRO A 164 -9.18 -14.09 22.42
N ARG A 165 -9.95 -12.99 22.29
CA ARG A 165 -10.65 -12.64 21.05
C ARG A 165 -9.66 -12.39 19.89
N MET A 166 -8.58 -11.66 20.16
CA MET A 166 -7.55 -11.40 19.15
C MET A 166 -6.83 -12.69 18.72
N ASN A 167 -6.59 -13.66 19.62
CA ASN A 167 -6.07 -14.96 19.23
C ASN A 167 -7.01 -15.72 18.29
N MET A 168 -8.31 -15.67 18.57
CA MET A 168 -9.33 -16.28 17.68
C MET A 168 -9.39 -15.56 16.33
N ALA A 169 -9.35 -14.22 16.32
CA ALA A 169 -9.33 -13.43 15.10
C ALA A 169 -8.12 -13.75 14.21
N ILE A 170 -6.91 -13.78 14.78
CA ILE A 170 -5.68 -14.18 14.07
C ILE A 170 -5.80 -15.62 13.56
N GLY A 171 -6.36 -16.53 14.36
CA GLY A 171 -6.63 -17.90 13.95
C GLY A 171 -7.55 -17.98 12.72
N LEU A 172 -8.60 -17.16 12.68
CA LEU A 172 -9.53 -17.07 11.52
C LEU A 172 -8.83 -16.55 10.26
N LEU A 173 -8.00 -15.51 10.38
CA LEU A 173 -7.22 -14.99 9.25
C LEU A 173 -6.30 -16.07 8.66
N ARG A 174 -5.60 -16.82 9.52
CA ARG A 174 -4.70 -17.91 9.11
C ARG A 174 -5.45 -19.08 8.50
N ALA A 175 -6.57 -19.48 9.09
CA ALA A 175 -7.39 -20.60 8.61
C ALA A 175 -8.02 -20.34 7.24
N ASN A 176 -8.22 -19.08 6.87
CA ASN A 176 -8.77 -18.66 5.59
C ASN A 176 -7.72 -18.06 4.65
N ASP A 177 -6.43 -18.20 4.96
CA ASP A 177 -5.30 -17.70 4.16
C ASP A 177 -5.43 -16.23 3.75
N VAL A 178 -5.96 -15.38 4.61
CA VAL A 178 -6.21 -13.96 4.31
C VAL A 178 -4.90 -13.24 4.07
N ASP A 179 -4.77 -12.60 2.90
CA ASP A 179 -3.57 -11.85 2.52
C ASP A 179 -3.70 -10.36 2.84
N VAL A 180 -4.91 -9.80 2.76
CA VAL A 180 -5.21 -8.41 3.12
C VAL A 180 -6.48 -8.38 3.96
N VAL A 181 -6.47 -7.65 5.07
CA VAL A 181 -7.65 -7.46 5.92
C VAL A 181 -7.82 -5.99 6.30
N GLY A 182 -9.05 -5.50 6.15
CA GLY A 182 -9.50 -4.25 6.77
C GLY A 182 -10.10 -4.54 8.14
N PHE A 183 -9.52 -3.94 9.18
CA PHE A 183 -10.02 -4.04 10.54
C PHE A 183 -10.86 -2.84 10.92
N GLN A 184 -11.97 -3.08 11.62
CA GLN A 184 -12.76 -2.06 12.26
C GLN A 184 -12.82 -2.36 13.76
N GLU A 185 -13.04 -1.33 14.57
CA GLU A 185 -13.00 -1.36 16.05
C GLU A 185 -11.68 -1.89 16.63
N PHE A 186 -10.61 -1.84 15.88
CA PHE A 186 -9.30 -2.36 16.23
C PHE A 186 -8.55 -1.35 17.12
N GLU A 187 -8.74 -1.43 18.43
CA GLU A 187 -8.19 -0.49 19.40
C GLU A 187 -6.69 -0.68 19.67
N ALA A 188 -6.05 0.29 20.34
CA ALA A 188 -4.60 0.31 20.56
C ALA A 188 -4.07 -0.94 21.28
N SER A 189 -4.82 -1.48 22.26
CA SER A 189 -4.48 -2.74 22.93
C SER A 189 -4.50 -3.93 21.97
N GLN A 190 -5.51 -3.99 21.09
CA GLN A 190 -5.65 -5.03 20.06
C GLN A 190 -4.55 -4.90 18.99
N HIS A 191 -4.16 -3.67 18.62
CA HIS A 191 -3.01 -3.41 17.76
C HIS A 191 -1.73 -4.00 18.35
N GLY A 192 -1.43 -3.75 19.63
CA GLY A 192 -0.26 -4.32 20.32
C GLY A 192 -0.28 -5.85 20.36
N MET A 193 -1.47 -6.45 20.60
CA MET A 193 -1.65 -7.90 20.57
C MET A 193 -1.45 -8.48 19.17
N PHE A 194 -2.00 -7.85 18.13
CA PHE A 194 -1.88 -8.30 16.76
C PHE A 194 -0.42 -8.24 16.28
N THR A 195 0.25 -7.12 16.45
CA THR A 195 1.64 -6.94 16.02
C THR A 195 2.60 -7.91 16.69
N SER A 196 2.34 -8.25 17.97
CA SER A 196 3.17 -9.22 18.71
C SER A 196 2.92 -10.69 18.34
N ARG A 197 1.73 -11.03 17.79
CA ARG A 197 1.29 -12.42 17.56
C ARG A 197 1.15 -12.80 16.09
N ALA A 198 1.09 -11.80 15.19
CA ALA A 198 0.88 -11.94 13.76
C ALA A 198 1.95 -11.18 12.96
N GLY A 199 3.23 -11.42 13.28
CA GLY A 199 4.37 -10.76 12.69
C GLY A 199 4.54 -10.99 11.18
N GLU A 200 3.75 -11.88 10.57
CA GLU A 200 3.64 -12.08 9.14
C GLU A 200 2.89 -10.95 8.42
N TYR A 201 2.20 -10.08 9.17
CA TYR A 201 1.47 -8.94 8.62
C TYR A 201 2.18 -7.62 8.91
N SER A 202 2.26 -6.77 7.89
CA SER A 202 2.46 -5.32 8.03
C SER A 202 1.11 -4.63 8.10
N LEU A 203 1.04 -3.42 8.62
CA LEU A 203 -0.23 -2.68 8.75
C LEU A 203 -0.06 -1.16 8.64
N TYR A 204 -1.14 -0.47 8.29
CA TYR A 204 -1.27 0.97 8.24
C TYR A 204 -2.69 1.37 8.66
N PRO A 205 -2.90 2.45 9.41
CA PRO A 205 -1.91 3.43 9.88
C PRO A 205 -1.16 3.01 11.15
N GLY A 206 -1.45 1.86 11.75
CA GLY A 206 -0.97 1.52 13.07
C GLY A 206 -1.48 2.52 14.10
N LEU A 207 -0.58 3.13 14.86
CA LEU A 207 -0.89 4.19 15.83
C LEU A 207 -0.63 5.61 15.28
N SER A 208 -0.20 5.76 14.02
CA SER A 208 0.32 7.03 13.50
C SER A 208 -0.72 8.12 13.30
N LEU A 209 -2.01 7.78 13.18
CA LEU A 209 -3.11 8.73 13.01
C LEU A 209 -3.89 8.99 14.32
N GLY A 210 -3.32 8.61 15.46
CA GLY A 210 -3.91 8.79 16.79
C GLY A 210 -4.93 7.72 17.19
N ASP A 211 -5.38 7.78 18.44
CA ASP A 211 -6.16 6.72 19.09
C ASP A 211 -7.50 6.39 18.43
N LYS A 212 -8.11 7.37 17.77
CA LYS A 212 -9.40 7.14 17.08
C LYS A 212 -9.20 6.39 15.77
N SER A 213 -8.17 6.74 15.01
CA SER A 213 -7.90 6.16 13.68
C SER A 213 -7.18 4.82 13.73
N VAL A 214 -6.58 4.43 14.87
CA VAL A 214 -6.06 3.08 15.08
C VAL A 214 -7.15 2.02 14.94
N ARG A 215 -8.39 2.37 15.22
CA ARG A 215 -9.56 1.49 15.08
C ARG A 215 -9.84 1.02 13.66
N PHE A 216 -9.20 1.63 12.65
CA PHE A 216 -9.44 1.37 11.23
C PHE A 216 -8.11 1.10 10.54
N ASN A 217 -7.63 -0.13 10.66
CA ASN A 217 -6.35 -0.53 10.09
C ASN A 217 -6.54 -1.41 8.86
N LEU A 218 -5.64 -1.26 7.89
CA LEU A 218 -5.37 -2.25 6.86
C LEU A 218 -4.15 -3.05 7.26
N ALA A 219 -4.23 -4.37 7.22
CA ALA A 219 -3.09 -5.25 7.40
C ALA A 219 -2.93 -6.16 6.18
N TRP A 220 -1.68 -6.46 5.82
CA TRP A 220 -1.35 -7.32 4.68
C TRP A 220 -0.17 -8.23 4.97
N ARG A 221 -0.17 -9.42 4.37
CA ARG A 221 0.97 -10.35 4.48
C ARG A 221 2.19 -9.75 3.79
N SER A 222 3.27 -9.53 4.55
CA SER A 222 4.53 -8.96 4.08
C SER A 222 5.24 -9.84 3.05
N SER A 223 4.92 -11.14 2.99
CA SER A 223 5.43 -12.07 1.97
C SER A 223 4.69 -11.96 0.63
N VAL A 224 3.50 -11.35 0.60
CA VAL A 224 2.65 -11.23 -0.59
C VAL A 224 2.69 -9.83 -1.17
N PHE A 225 2.65 -8.82 -0.31
CA PHE A 225 2.60 -7.43 -0.70
C PHE A 225 3.66 -6.58 0.00
N GLN A 226 4.12 -5.55 -0.70
CA GLN A 226 4.88 -4.45 -0.14
C GLN A 226 4.13 -3.14 -0.29
N LEU A 227 4.28 -2.25 0.69
CA LEU A 227 3.71 -0.91 0.67
C LEU A 227 4.46 -0.04 -0.34
N VAL A 228 3.72 0.67 -1.19
CA VAL A 228 4.25 1.65 -2.15
C VAL A 228 3.91 3.06 -1.69
N GLU A 229 2.65 3.27 -1.28
CA GLU A 229 2.14 4.57 -0.86
C GLU A 229 1.07 4.37 0.22
N ALA A 230 0.95 5.32 1.15
CA ALA A 230 -0.08 5.33 2.16
C ALA A 230 -0.54 6.76 2.44
N HIS A 231 -1.84 6.93 2.56
CA HIS A 231 -2.47 8.18 3.01
C HIS A 231 -3.77 7.87 3.74
N SER A 232 -4.42 8.91 4.24
CA SER A 232 -5.75 8.80 4.83
C SER A 232 -6.71 9.76 4.15
N ILE A 233 -8.00 9.44 4.27
CA ILE A 233 -9.07 10.38 3.91
C ILE A 233 -9.93 10.66 5.11
N SER A 234 -10.33 11.92 5.23
CA SER A 234 -11.16 12.38 6.32
C SER A 234 -12.64 12.26 5.94
N ILE A 235 -13.39 11.47 6.71
CA ILE A 235 -14.84 11.29 6.49
C ILE A 235 -15.64 11.74 7.72
N PRO A 236 -16.91 12.14 7.59
CA PRO A 236 -17.78 12.35 8.73
C PRO A 236 -18.09 11.02 9.42
N TYR A 237 -18.05 11.03 10.74
CA TYR A 237 -18.40 9.91 11.62
C TYR A 237 -19.59 10.32 12.52
N ALA A 238 -19.79 9.62 13.63
CA ALA A 238 -20.90 9.89 14.55
C ALA A 238 -21.04 11.38 14.91
N GLY A 239 -22.24 11.92 14.71
CA GLY A 239 -22.54 13.34 14.97
C GLY A 239 -21.84 14.33 14.02
N GLY A 240 -21.21 13.85 12.94
CA GLY A 240 -20.49 14.66 11.95
C GLY A 240 -19.04 14.96 12.31
N ASN A 241 -18.51 14.41 13.41
CA ASN A 241 -17.10 14.50 13.73
C ASN A 241 -16.27 13.81 12.62
N ARG A 242 -15.19 14.45 12.23
CA ARG A 242 -14.34 13.87 11.18
C ARG A 242 -13.32 12.90 11.76
N ILE A 243 -13.05 11.85 10.99
CA ILE A 243 -12.09 10.80 11.33
C ILE A 243 -11.33 10.36 10.09
N GLU A 244 -10.06 9.98 10.29
CA GLU A 244 -9.17 9.56 9.21
C GLU A 244 -9.30 8.06 8.95
N MET A 245 -9.48 7.69 7.69
CA MET A 245 -9.59 6.31 7.22
C MET A 245 -8.41 5.96 6.30
N PRO A 246 -7.83 4.75 6.43
CA PRO A 246 -6.62 4.38 5.71
C PRO A 246 -6.87 4.05 4.24
N VAL A 247 -5.95 4.50 3.39
CA VAL A 247 -5.83 4.11 1.98
C VAL A 247 -4.36 3.80 1.71
N VAL A 248 -4.09 2.63 1.11
CA VAL A 248 -2.73 2.19 0.80
C VAL A 248 -2.63 1.68 -0.64
N LEU A 249 -1.52 1.97 -1.30
CA LEU A 249 -1.12 1.34 -2.55
C LEU A 249 -0.18 0.19 -2.23
N LEU A 250 -0.60 -1.03 -2.51
CA LEU A 250 0.22 -2.23 -2.35
C LEU A 250 0.69 -2.75 -3.70
N GLU A 251 1.93 -3.27 -3.72
CA GLU A 251 2.52 -3.95 -4.87
C GLU A 251 2.77 -5.42 -4.53
N SER A 252 2.28 -6.32 -5.37
CA SER A 252 2.59 -7.76 -5.26
C SER A 252 4.09 -8.01 -5.42
N ILE A 253 4.67 -8.75 -4.48
CA ILE A 253 6.09 -9.12 -4.54
C ILE A 253 6.35 -10.02 -5.75
N ALA A 254 5.42 -10.92 -6.06
CA ALA A 254 5.58 -11.93 -7.12
C ALA A 254 5.43 -11.34 -8.53
N THR A 255 4.37 -10.52 -8.76
CA THR A 255 3.99 -10.07 -10.10
C THR A 255 4.24 -8.58 -10.36
N LYS A 256 4.55 -7.83 -9.31
CA LYS A 256 4.67 -6.36 -9.38
C LYS A 256 3.36 -5.66 -9.80
N ARG A 257 2.24 -6.37 -9.71
CA ARG A 257 0.90 -5.80 -9.86
C ARG A 257 0.59 -4.92 -8.66
N ARG A 258 -0.08 -3.81 -8.91
CA ARG A 258 -0.47 -2.85 -7.87
C ARG A 258 -1.99 -2.81 -7.76
N ALA A 259 -2.45 -2.56 -6.55
CA ALA A 259 -3.84 -2.21 -6.27
C ALA A 259 -3.90 -1.25 -5.08
N TRP A 260 -4.84 -0.33 -5.12
CA TRP A 260 -5.24 0.47 -3.98
C TRP A 260 -6.13 -0.36 -3.05
N PHE A 261 -5.93 -0.22 -1.76
CA PHE A 261 -6.78 -0.80 -0.72
C PHE A 261 -7.25 0.29 0.21
N ALA A 262 -8.54 0.30 0.51
CA ALA A 262 -9.14 1.22 1.48
C ALA A 262 -9.94 0.44 2.52
N ASN A 263 -10.02 0.97 3.73
CA ASN A 263 -10.81 0.38 4.80
C ASN A 263 -11.62 1.45 5.52
N PHE A 264 -12.92 1.21 5.67
CA PHE A 264 -13.86 2.16 6.23
C PHE A 264 -14.63 1.57 7.42
N HIS A 265 -15.13 2.46 8.25
CA HIS A 265 -16.13 2.16 9.26
C HIS A 265 -17.06 3.36 9.36
N ASN A 266 -18.24 3.24 8.79
CA ASN A 266 -19.25 4.30 8.79
C ASN A 266 -20.06 4.27 10.09
N PRO A 267 -20.58 5.41 10.56
CA PRO A 267 -21.14 5.50 11.91
C PRO A 267 -22.43 4.68 12.08
N ALA A 268 -22.48 3.87 13.14
CA ALA A 268 -23.68 3.13 13.54
C ALA A 268 -24.78 4.04 14.10
N ASP A 269 -26.03 3.62 13.98
CA ASP A 269 -27.15 4.16 14.74
C ASP A 269 -27.20 3.46 16.10
N THR A 270 -27.02 4.21 17.16
CA THR A 270 -27.14 3.68 18.52
C THR A 270 -27.97 4.64 19.38
N PRO A 271 -28.53 4.19 20.52
CA PRO A 271 -29.27 5.09 21.43
C PRO A 271 -28.44 6.30 21.88
N SER A 272 -27.13 6.16 22.02
CA SER A 272 -26.23 7.24 22.44
C SER A 272 -25.78 8.13 21.28
N LEU A 273 -25.66 7.60 20.06
CA LEU A 273 -25.17 8.32 18.87
C LEU A 273 -26.32 8.89 18.01
N GLY A 274 -27.56 8.41 18.22
CA GLY A 274 -28.72 8.81 17.44
C GLY A 274 -28.70 8.25 16.01
N ASN A 275 -29.44 8.90 15.11
CA ASN A 275 -29.51 8.53 13.70
C ASN A 275 -28.37 9.19 12.93
N ASN A 276 -27.49 8.39 12.34
CA ASN A 276 -26.33 8.80 11.59
C ASN A 276 -26.45 8.58 10.07
N ALA A 277 -27.65 8.26 9.53
CA ALA A 277 -27.86 7.97 8.11
C ALA A 277 -27.34 9.08 7.18
N ARG A 278 -27.50 10.36 7.55
CA ARG A 278 -26.95 11.46 6.76
C ARG A 278 -25.43 11.44 6.71
N TRP A 279 -24.79 11.09 7.84
CA TRP A 279 -23.33 11.05 7.93
C TRP A 279 -22.75 9.85 7.17
N ARG A 280 -23.43 8.70 7.18
CA ARG A 280 -23.12 7.56 6.31
C ARG A 280 -23.23 7.93 4.84
N ALA A 281 -24.30 8.64 4.44
CA ALA A 281 -24.47 9.07 3.06
C ALA A 281 -23.37 10.04 2.59
N GLU A 282 -22.99 11.00 3.44
CA GLU A 282 -21.91 11.95 3.17
C GLU A 282 -20.55 11.24 3.11
N ALA A 283 -20.26 10.34 4.08
CA ALA A 283 -19.05 9.52 4.08
C ALA A 283 -18.92 8.70 2.80
N ALA A 284 -19.94 7.94 2.44
CA ALA A 284 -19.97 7.14 1.21
C ALA A 284 -19.73 8.00 -0.05
N GLY A 285 -20.27 9.21 -0.10
CA GLY A 285 -20.02 10.14 -1.21
C GLY A 285 -18.53 10.53 -1.33
N ILE A 286 -17.87 10.82 -0.21
CA ILE A 286 -16.44 11.16 -0.16
C ILE A 286 -15.59 9.93 -0.53
N GLU A 287 -15.89 8.78 0.05
CA GLU A 287 -15.22 7.51 -0.18
C GLU A 287 -15.24 7.12 -1.67
N ILE A 288 -16.43 7.08 -2.27
CA ILE A 288 -16.62 6.71 -3.67
C ILE A 288 -15.92 7.70 -4.60
N ALA A 289 -16.06 9.01 -4.35
CA ALA A 289 -15.43 10.03 -5.18
C ALA A 289 -13.90 9.93 -5.15
N HIS A 290 -13.31 9.76 -3.94
CA HIS A 290 -11.87 9.62 -3.78
C HIS A 290 -11.34 8.36 -4.47
N LEU A 291 -11.98 7.22 -4.25
CA LEU A 291 -11.54 5.92 -4.79
C LEU A 291 -11.73 5.85 -6.32
N THR A 292 -12.79 6.47 -6.84
CA THR A 292 -12.99 6.61 -8.28
C THR A 292 -11.88 7.44 -8.90
N ALA A 293 -11.52 8.59 -8.29
CA ALA A 293 -10.44 9.44 -8.77
C ALA A 293 -9.08 8.72 -8.77
N LEU A 294 -8.78 7.90 -7.73
CA LEU A 294 -7.58 7.07 -7.71
C LEU A 294 -7.56 6.05 -8.86
N HIS A 295 -8.68 5.38 -9.10
CA HIS A 295 -8.80 4.41 -10.19
C HIS A 295 -8.66 5.05 -11.57
N GLU A 296 -9.27 6.22 -11.77
CA GLU A 296 -9.25 6.94 -13.05
C GLU A 296 -7.89 7.57 -13.36
N ALA A 297 -7.09 7.92 -12.35
CA ALA A 297 -5.81 8.60 -12.53
C ALA A 297 -4.79 7.76 -13.29
N ASP A 298 -4.71 6.46 -13.03
CA ASP A 298 -3.68 5.57 -13.59
C ASP A 298 -4.20 4.16 -13.95
N GLY A 299 -5.51 3.91 -13.81
CA GLY A 299 -6.13 2.61 -14.08
C GLY A 299 -5.77 1.53 -13.06
N VAL A 300 -5.14 1.89 -11.95
CA VAL A 300 -4.82 0.93 -10.87
C VAL A 300 -6.11 0.47 -10.21
N PRO A 301 -6.36 -0.86 -10.11
CA PRO A 301 -7.53 -1.38 -9.45
C PRO A 301 -7.62 -0.98 -7.97
N VAL A 302 -8.85 -0.83 -7.47
CA VAL A 302 -9.14 -0.48 -6.07
C VAL A 302 -9.93 -1.61 -5.42
N VAL A 303 -9.54 -2.01 -4.22
CA VAL A 303 -10.26 -2.94 -3.36
C VAL A 303 -10.65 -2.23 -2.07
N VAL A 304 -11.91 -2.33 -1.71
CA VAL A 304 -12.48 -1.64 -0.55
C VAL A 304 -13.00 -2.66 0.45
N THR A 305 -12.69 -2.45 1.70
CA THR A 305 -13.21 -3.21 2.84
C THR A 305 -13.88 -2.26 3.81
N GLY A 306 -14.87 -2.71 4.55
CA GLY A 306 -15.45 -1.86 5.59
C GLY A 306 -16.67 -2.47 6.27
N ASP A 307 -16.91 -1.98 7.49
CA ASP A 307 -18.19 -2.00 8.16
C ASP A 307 -18.90 -0.68 7.87
N PHE A 308 -19.82 -0.71 6.92
CA PHE A 308 -20.51 0.50 6.49
C PHE A 308 -21.76 0.82 7.31
N ASN A 309 -22.16 -0.08 8.22
CA ASN A 309 -23.41 0.02 8.99
C ASN A 309 -24.66 0.23 8.10
N GLU A 310 -24.56 -0.17 6.84
CA GLU A 310 -25.63 -0.16 5.83
C GLU A 310 -25.57 -1.43 4.98
N ARG A 311 -26.72 -1.80 4.41
CA ARG A 311 -26.86 -2.97 3.55
C ARG A 311 -27.12 -2.55 2.10
N GLU A 312 -28.38 -2.40 1.74
CA GLU A 312 -28.80 -2.06 0.39
C GLU A 312 -28.30 -0.64 0.00
N GLU A 313 -28.37 0.30 0.92
CA GLU A 313 -28.05 1.70 0.63
C GLU A 313 -26.60 1.86 0.18
N ILE A 314 -25.64 1.26 0.91
CA ILE A 314 -24.23 1.35 0.57
C ILE A 314 -23.91 0.58 -0.72
N PHE A 315 -24.52 -0.60 -0.91
CA PHE A 315 -24.39 -1.37 -2.14
C PHE A 315 -24.82 -0.53 -3.35
N CYS A 316 -26.03 0.08 -3.27
CA CYS A 316 -26.53 0.89 -4.36
C CYS A 316 -25.66 2.11 -4.64
N ARG A 317 -25.12 2.78 -3.61
CA ARG A 317 -24.23 3.94 -3.79
C ARG A 317 -22.90 3.54 -4.47
N PHE A 318 -22.23 2.49 -3.99
CA PHE A 318 -20.96 2.05 -4.55
C PHE A 318 -21.07 1.56 -5.99
N THR A 319 -22.19 0.88 -6.32
CA THR A 319 -22.33 0.27 -7.64
C THR A 319 -23.01 1.15 -8.68
N ALA A 320 -23.58 2.31 -8.27
CA ALA A 320 -24.39 3.19 -9.13
C ALA A 320 -23.67 3.65 -10.41
N ALA A 321 -22.39 4.00 -10.31
CA ALA A 321 -21.59 4.48 -11.45
C ALA A 321 -20.99 3.35 -12.30
N GLY A 322 -21.17 2.09 -11.92
CA GLY A 322 -20.60 0.94 -12.62
C GLY A 322 -19.07 0.80 -12.50
N VAL A 323 -18.41 1.65 -11.69
CA VAL A 323 -16.97 1.57 -11.42
C VAL A 323 -16.68 0.42 -10.46
N PHE A 324 -17.51 0.23 -9.44
CA PHE A 324 -17.34 -0.79 -8.41
C PHE A 324 -18.37 -1.90 -8.53
N SER A 325 -17.98 -3.11 -8.14
CA SER A 325 -18.81 -4.28 -7.93
C SER A 325 -18.57 -4.86 -6.54
N ALA A 326 -19.59 -5.50 -5.95
CA ALA A 326 -19.48 -6.15 -4.65
C ALA A 326 -18.99 -7.60 -4.78
N ALA A 327 -18.14 -8.05 -3.87
CA ALA A 327 -17.71 -9.45 -3.77
C ALA A 327 -18.86 -10.40 -3.50
N ALA A 328 -19.90 -9.93 -2.81
CA ALA A 328 -21.14 -10.67 -2.54
C ALA A 328 -22.02 -10.86 -3.77
N GLY A 329 -21.68 -10.27 -4.93
CA GLY A 329 -22.51 -10.26 -6.13
C GLY A 329 -23.53 -9.11 -6.13
N GLY A 330 -24.65 -9.30 -6.81
CA GLY A 330 -25.63 -8.26 -7.10
C GLY A 330 -25.34 -7.58 -8.45
N SER A 331 -26.17 -6.61 -8.83
CA SER A 331 -26.06 -5.89 -10.10
C SER A 331 -26.54 -4.46 -9.98
N SER A 332 -25.91 -3.54 -10.72
CA SER A 332 -26.37 -2.18 -10.96
C SER A 332 -26.91 -1.98 -12.37
N SER A 333 -26.83 -2.99 -13.24
CA SER A 333 -27.34 -2.93 -14.61
C SER A 333 -28.85 -2.93 -14.63
N GLY A 334 -29.45 -1.81 -15.09
CA GLY A 334 -30.90 -1.66 -15.14
C GLY A 334 -31.54 -1.25 -13.80
N GLY A 335 -30.75 -0.84 -12.82
CA GLY A 335 -31.16 -0.40 -11.49
C GLY A 335 -30.38 -1.11 -10.39
N CYS A 336 -30.55 -0.67 -9.16
CA CYS A 336 -29.90 -1.30 -8.02
C CYS A 336 -30.59 -2.64 -7.69
N ALA A 337 -29.86 -3.74 -7.80
CA ALA A 337 -30.29 -5.09 -7.44
C ALA A 337 -29.23 -5.74 -6.53
N PRO A 338 -29.31 -5.50 -5.21
CA PRO A 338 -28.35 -6.05 -4.26
C PRO A 338 -28.42 -7.58 -4.17
N PRO A 339 -27.38 -8.24 -3.63
CA PRO A 339 -27.40 -9.69 -3.42
C PRO A 339 -28.46 -10.07 -2.38
N PRO A 340 -29.02 -11.30 -2.43
CA PRO A 340 -30.13 -11.72 -1.55
C PRO A 340 -29.74 -11.81 -0.07
N SER A 341 -28.47 -11.89 0.24
CA SER A 341 -27.94 -11.90 1.62
C SER A 341 -26.90 -10.82 1.75
N MET A 342 -27.16 -9.86 2.63
CA MET A 342 -26.29 -8.69 2.84
C MET A 342 -25.85 -8.61 4.28
N GLN A 343 -24.57 -8.38 4.48
CA GLN A 343 -23.99 -7.95 5.75
C GLN A 343 -23.92 -6.41 5.80
N VAL A 344 -23.53 -5.84 6.92
CA VAL A 344 -23.11 -4.43 7.02
C VAL A 344 -21.63 -4.28 6.66
N ASP A 345 -20.92 -5.41 6.67
CA ASP A 345 -19.51 -5.56 6.32
C ASP A 345 -19.40 -5.91 4.83
N TRP A 346 -18.72 -5.10 4.05
CA TRP A 346 -18.65 -5.22 2.61
C TRP A 346 -17.22 -5.26 2.07
N ILE A 347 -17.09 -5.96 0.92
CA ILE A 347 -15.91 -5.90 0.07
C ILE A 347 -16.36 -5.46 -1.31
N PHE A 348 -15.79 -4.36 -1.83
CA PHE A 348 -16.01 -3.88 -3.19
C PHE A 348 -14.69 -3.88 -3.97
N GLY A 349 -14.78 -4.02 -5.29
CA GLY A 349 -13.66 -3.91 -6.21
C GLY A 349 -14.00 -3.03 -7.40
N SER A 350 -13.06 -2.21 -7.83
CA SER A 350 -13.23 -1.44 -9.06
C SER A 350 -13.10 -2.32 -10.31
N THR A 351 -13.40 -1.78 -11.47
CA THR A 351 -13.03 -2.38 -12.76
C THR A 351 -11.59 -2.87 -12.72
N GLY A 352 -11.33 -4.09 -13.20
CA GLY A 352 -10.03 -4.76 -13.09
C GLY A 352 -9.86 -5.66 -11.87
N VAL A 353 -10.87 -5.74 -10.97
CA VAL A 353 -10.95 -6.72 -9.89
C VAL A 353 -12.11 -7.68 -10.16
N ALA A 354 -11.84 -8.97 -10.16
CA ALA A 354 -12.86 -10.01 -10.14
C ALA A 354 -12.86 -10.71 -8.78
N PHE A 355 -14.05 -11.13 -8.33
CA PHE A 355 -14.21 -11.85 -7.07
C PHE A 355 -14.78 -13.24 -7.30
N ASP A 356 -14.33 -14.18 -6.49
CA ASP A 356 -14.95 -15.49 -6.31
C ASP A 356 -14.75 -15.98 -4.87
N SER A 357 -15.32 -17.13 -4.55
CA SER A 357 -15.20 -17.75 -3.22
C SER A 357 -15.58 -16.81 -2.08
N TYR A 358 -16.59 -15.92 -2.32
CA TYR A 358 -17.15 -15.08 -1.26
C TYR A 358 -17.71 -15.94 -0.14
N ALA A 359 -17.38 -15.59 1.10
CA ALA A 359 -17.88 -16.26 2.27
C ALA A 359 -18.07 -15.31 3.45
N VAL A 360 -19.02 -15.67 4.29
CA VAL A 360 -19.30 -15.04 5.58
C VAL A 360 -19.01 -16.08 6.65
N THR A 361 -17.86 -15.91 7.33
CA THR A 361 -17.40 -16.85 8.35
C THR A 361 -17.82 -16.39 9.73
N GLY A 362 -18.60 -17.21 10.43
CA GLY A 362 -18.97 -16.94 11.81
C GLY A 362 -17.73 -16.92 12.72
N THR A 363 -17.66 -15.92 13.57
CA THR A 363 -16.50 -15.65 14.44
C THR A 363 -16.68 -16.22 15.86
N GLY A 364 -17.85 -16.75 16.17
CA GLY A 364 -18.18 -17.30 17.48
C GLY A 364 -18.02 -16.24 18.58
N ARG A 365 -17.00 -16.41 19.43
CA ARG A 365 -16.73 -15.49 20.54
C ARG A 365 -15.61 -14.48 20.24
N ALA A 366 -15.08 -14.46 19.00
CA ALA A 366 -14.04 -13.50 18.65
C ALA A 366 -14.60 -12.09 18.43
N SER A 367 -15.78 -11.99 17.83
CA SER A 367 -16.47 -10.73 17.55
C SER A 367 -17.98 -10.96 17.45
N ASP A 368 -18.77 -9.91 17.56
CA ASP A 368 -20.21 -9.87 17.27
C ASP A 368 -20.47 -9.67 15.75
N HIS A 369 -19.43 -9.42 14.96
CA HIS A 369 -19.46 -9.45 13.51
C HIS A 369 -18.93 -10.77 12.96
N ALA A 370 -19.41 -11.17 11.80
CA ALA A 370 -18.79 -12.21 10.99
C ALA A 370 -17.56 -11.64 10.26
N MET A 371 -16.58 -12.49 9.98
CA MET A 371 -15.52 -12.13 9.03
C MET A 371 -16.03 -12.37 7.61
N VAL A 372 -16.12 -11.31 6.81
CA VAL A 372 -16.47 -11.40 5.39
C VAL A 372 -15.19 -11.47 4.58
N HIS A 373 -15.07 -12.44 3.69
CA HIS A 373 -13.87 -12.59 2.87
C HIS A 373 -14.19 -13.12 1.47
N ALA A 374 -13.26 -12.89 0.53
CA ALA A 374 -13.34 -13.37 -0.83
C ALA A 374 -11.95 -13.61 -1.41
N ARG A 375 -11.86 -14.41 -2.47
CA ARG A 375 -10.71 -14.40 -3.35
C ARG A 375 -10.91 -13.28 -4.36
N ALA A 376 -9.92 -12.39 -4.45
CA ALA A 376 -9.86 -11.31 -5.41
C ALA A 376 -8.80 -11.62 -6.47
N THR A 377 -9.10 -11.34 -7.73
CA THR A 377 -8.19 -11.47 -8.86
C THR A 377 -8.03 -10.11 -9.53
N LEU A 378 -6.81 -9.56 -9.53
CA LEU A 378 -6.48 -8.48 -10.46
C LEU A 378 -6.43 -9.09 -11.85
N VAL A 379 -7.43 -8.80 -12.69
CA VAL A 379 -7.53 -9.41 -14.03
C VAL A 379 -6.35 -9.02 -14.91
N ALA A 380 -6.08 -9.79 -15.97
CA ALA A 380 -5.04 -9.47 -16.91
C ALA A 380 -5.24 -8.08 -17.51
N VAL A 381 -4.16 -7.36 -17.75
CA VAL A 381 -4.17 -6.09 -18.50
C VAL A 381 -3.78 -6.41 -19.95
N GLU A 382 -4.66 -6.06 -20.89
CA GLU A 382 -4.43 -6.25 -22.33
C GLU A 382 -3.40 -5.26 -22.90
#